data_406ee5b3bfe7ca88632564e8f65bc3f6
#
_entry.id   406ee5b3bfe7ca88632564e8f65bc3f6
#
_cell.length_a   1.000
_cell.length_b   1.000
_cell.length_c   1.000
_cell.angle_alpha   90.00
_cell.angle_beta   90.00
_cell.angle_gamma   90.00
#
_symmetry.space_group_name_H-M   'P 1'
#
loop_
_entity.id
_entity.type
_entity.pdbx_description
1 polymer ?
#
loop_
_entity_poly.entity_id
_entity_poly.type
_entity_poly.pdbx_seq_one_letter_code
_entity_poly.pdbx_strand_id
1 'polypeptide(L)'
;MSGNGDMQLLGQLIKERPKMQLSIVGCPDKKQFRPFVKRAAIFYAKELISEKMLDNLFVRIKFNSKIDAYGYASVEDYNESGKPREFEIEIHPGIGGYDILKTLAHEMVHIKQYVYGETNEKLTRWKGQRVDADTIDYWVQPWEIEAHGFEAGLFTKFAIQEKLWEIFEGVNNPDSDIEMLPLGWKKNDEQGHFEQGLWEHT
;
A
#
# COMPACT_ATOMS: atom_id res chain seq x y z
N MET A 1 17.96 35.54 -42.15
CA MET A 1 16.72 34.86 -42.48
C MET A 1 16.81 33.41 -42.02
N SER A 2 15.80 33.00 -41.26
CA SER A 2 15.42 31.64 -40.88
C SER A 2 16.36 30.86 -39.97
N GLY A 3 16.13 30.98 -38.69
CA GLY A 3 16.62 30.11 -37.63
C GLY A 3 15.48 29.73 -36.67
N ASN A 4 14.30 29.34 -37.19
CA ASN A 4 13.12 28.98 -36.36
C ASN A 4 12.69 27.51 -36.50
N GLY A 5 13.51 26.65 -37.14
CA GLY A 5 13.15 25.25 -37.39
C GLY A 5 13.59 24.26 -36.30
N ASP A 6 14.63 24.56 -35.51
CA ASP A 6 15.27 23.56 -34.66
C ASP A 6 14.73 23.51 -33.23
N MET A 7 13.94 24.50 -32.80
CA MET A 7 13.37 24.49 -31.42
C MET A 7 12.04 23.76 -31.30
N GLN A 8 11.37 23.42 -32.40
CA GLN A 8 10.12 22.67 -32.39
C GLN A 8 10.32 21.13 -32.37
N LEU A 9 11.47 20.64 -32.75
CA LEU A 9 11.78 19.18 -32.75
C LEU A 9 12.28 18.65 -31.43
N LEU A 10 12.72 19.48 -30.49
CA LEU A 10 13.13 19.08 -29.15
C LEU A 10 11.96 18.88 -28.16
N GLY A 11 10.75 19.31 -28.53
CA GLY A 11 9.54 19.20 -27.70
C GLY A 11 8.76 17.87 -27.83
N GLN A 12 9.13 16.96 -28.73
CA GLN A 12 8.30 15.79 -29.07
C GLN A 12 8.87 14.43 -28.67
N LEU A 13 9.89 14.35 -27.83
CA LEU A 13 10.43 13.06 -27.37
C LEU A 13 10.61 12.98 -25.85
N ILE A 14 9.71 13.60 -25.09
CA ILE A 14 9.45 13.09 -23.74
C ILE A 14 8.51 11.89 -23.94
N LYS A 15 9.11 10.75 -24.31
CA LYS A 15 8.45 9.46 -24.20
C LYS A 15 8.03 9.37 -22.74
N GLU A 16 6.73 9.47 -22.45
CA GLU A 16 6.24 9.22 -21.10
C GLU A 16 6.81 7.88 -20.68
N ARG A 17 7.67 7.89 -19.64
CA ARG A 17 8.24 6.65 -19.12
C ARG A 17 7.06 5.78 -18.68
N PRO A 18 7.08 4.48 -19.00
CA PRO A 18 6.04 3.59 -18.54
C PRO A 18 5.95 3.71 -17.01
N LYS A 19 4.81 4.15 -16.52
CA LYS A 19 4.51 4.25 -15.09
C LYS A 19 4.07 2.88 -14.61
N MET A 20 4.29 2.58 -13.31
CA MET A 20 3.73 1.40 -12.67
C MET A 20 2.30 1.16 -13.13
N GLN A 21 2.03 -0.04 -13.64
CA GLN A 21 0.69 -0.44 -14.01
C GLN A 21 -0.07 -0.88 -12.78
N LEU A 22 -1.28 -0.38 -12.60
CA LEU A 22 -2.11 -0.64 -11.44
C LEU A 22 -3.51 -1.07 -11.85
N SER A 23 -3.95 -2.20 -11.31
CA SER A 23 -5.33 -2.70 -11.42
C SER A 23 -5.97 -2.75 -10.04
N ILE A 24 -7.24 -2.33 -9.91
CA ILE A 24 -8.00 -2.40 -8.65
C ILE A 24 -9.31 -3.11 -8.92
N VAL A 25 -9.59 -4.19 -8.20
CA VAL A 25 -10.76 -5.06 -8.37
C VAL A 25 -11.51 -5.21 -7.05
N GLY A 26 -12.83 -5.19 -7.10
CA GLY A 26 -13.69 -5.47 -5.94
C GLY A 26 -13.72 -4.36 -4.88
N CYS A 27 -13.19 -3.17 -5.15
CA CYS A 27 -13.21 -2.06 -4.19
C CYS A 27 -14.64 -1.76 -3.71
N PRO A 28 -14.89 -1.68 -2.38
CA PRO A 28 -16.24 -1.50 -1.81
C PRO A 28 -16.95 -0.26 -2.35
N ASP A 29 -16.26 0.88 -2.39
CA ASP A 29 -16.75 2.11 -3.01
C ASP A 29 -15.93 2.48 -4.24
N LYS A 30 -16.50 2.16 -5.41
CA LYS A 30 -15.84 2.42 -6.69
C LYS A 30 -15.74 3.90 -7.04
N LYS A 31 -16.65 4.73 -6.55
CA LYS A 31 -16.73 6.15 -6.93
C LYS A 31 -15.90 7.03 -6.01
N GLN A 32 -16.05 6.87 -4.72
CA GLN A 32 -15.43 7.76 -3.75
C GLN A 32 -14.10 7.21 -3.23
N PHE A 33 -14.03 5.94 -2.83
CA PHE A 33 -12.87 5.38 -2.17
C PHE A 33 -11.78 4.82 -3.12
N ARG A 34 -12.19 4.20 -4.24
CA ARG A 34 -11.23 3.66 -5.22
C ARG A 34 -10.17 4.66 -5.71
N PRO A 35 -10.49 5.95 -5.95
CA PRO A 35 -9.49 6.96 -6.28
C PRO A 35 -8.44 7.16 -5.18
N PHE A 36 -8.81 7.08 -3.90
CA PHE A 36 -7.86 7.16 -2.78
C PHE A 36 -6.93 5.95 -2.75
N VAL A 37 -7.48 4.74 -2.88
CA VAL A 37 -6.68 3.50 -2.98
C VAL A 37 -5.65 3.60 -4.12
N LYS A 38 -6.07 4.12 -5.28
CA LYS A 38 -5.17 4.32 -6.42
C LYS A 38 -4.03 5.29 -6.10
N ARG A 39 -4.37 6.46 -5.51
CA ARG A 39 -3.35 7.47 -5.17
C ARG A 39 -2.42 6.98 -4.08
N ALA A 40 -2.95 6.28 -3.07
CA ALA A 40 -2.16 5.67 -2.00
C ALA A 40 -1.15 4.66 -2.54
N ALA A 41 -1.59 3.71 -3.38
CA ALA A 41 -0.69 2.73 -3.99
C ALA A 41 0.44 3.38 -4.79
N ILE A 42 0.12 4.40 -5.60
CA ILE A 42 1.14 5.14 -6.39
C ILE A 42 2.09 5.91 -5.46
N PHE A 43 1.56 6.51 -4.41
CA PHE A 43 2.35 7.25 -3.43
C PHE A 43 3.32 6.33 -2.70
N TYR A 44 2.84 5.23 -2.11
CA TYR A 44 3.68 4.27 -1.38
C TYR A 44 4.74 3.63 -2.28
N ALA A 45 4.36 3.27 -3.51
CA ALA A 45 5.30 2.75 -4.48
C ALA A 45 6.45 3.73 -4.75
N LYS A 46 6.16 5.03 -4.91
CA LYS A 46 7.18 6.08 -5.13
C LYS A 46 8.07 6.34 -3.93
N GLU A 47 7.54 6.22 -2.72
CA GLU A 47 8.32 6.37 -1.48
C GLU A 47 9.26 5.18 -1.25
N LEU A 48 8.88 3.98 -1.70
CA LEU A 48 9.58 2.72 -1.39
C LEU A 48 10.49 2.24 -2.51
N ILE A 49 10.16 2.53 -3.77
CA ILE A 49 10.78 1.88 -4.94
C ILE A 49 11.29 2.95 -5.91
N SER A 50 12.52 2.76 -6.39
CA SER A 50 13.12 3.69 -7.34
C SER A 50 12.32 3.77 -8.64
N GLU A 51 12.28 4.97 -9.26
CA GLU A 51 11.54 5.21 -10.52
C GLU A 51 11.88 4.20 -11.61
N LYS A 52 13.16 3.86 -11.76
CA LYS A 52 13.62 2.87 -12.75
C LYS A 52 12.99 1.48 -12.55
N MET A 53 12.72 1.10 -11.31
CA MET A 53 12.09 -0.19 -11.01
C MET A 53 10.56 -0.11 -11.13
N LEU A 54 9.97 1.05 -10.80
CA LEU A 54 8.53 1.28 -10.94
C LEU A 54 8.04 1.14 -12.37
N ASP A 55 8.84 1.55 -13.35
CA ASP A 55 8.47 1.53 -14.77
C ASP A 55 8.13 0.12 -15.31
N ASN A 56 8.51 -0.92 -14.59
CA ASN A 56 8.31 -2.31 -15.00
C ASN A 56 7.47 -3.11 -13.99
N LEU A 57 6.76 -2.44 -13.10
CA LEU A 57 5.91 -3.10 -12.13
C LEU A 57 4.46 -3.12 -12.57
N PHE A 58 3.82 -4.27 -12.37
CA PHE A 58 2.37 -4.41 -12.38
C PHE A 58 1.91 -4.82 -10.98
N VAL A 59 0.96 -4.07 -10.41
CA VAL A 59 0.36 -4.36 -9.11
C VAL A 59 -1.15 -4.46 -9.27
N ARG A 60 -1.71 -5.59 -8.88
CA ARG A 60 -3.14 -5.79 -8.76
C ARG A 60 -3.56 -5.69 -7.31
N ILE A 61 -4.48 -4.77 -7.00
CA ILE A 61 -5.13 -4.69 -5.69
C ILE A 61 -6.51 -5.32 -5.80
N LYS A 62 -6.76 -6.36 -5.04
CA LYS A 62 -8.00 -7.13 -5.05
C LYS A 62 -8.62 -7.11 -3.65
N PHE A 63 -9.85 -6.66 -3.57
CA PHE A 63 -10.63 -6.75 -2.35
C PHE A 63 -11.30 -8.12 -2.26
N ASN A 64 -10.96 -8.90 -1.23
CA ASN A 64 -11.37 -10.28 -1.05
C ASN A 64 -11.86 -10.51 0.39
N SER A 65 -13.17 -10.76 0.56
CA SER A 65 -13.78 -11.02 1.87
C SER A 65 -13.54 -12.44 2.42
N LYS A 66 -12.82 -13.28 1.67
CA LYS A 66 -12.56 -14.66 2.07
C LYS A 66 -11.19 -14.87 2.71
N ILE A 67 -10.35 -13.83 2.75
CA ILE A 67 -9.07 -13.89 3.45
C ILE A 67 -9.31 -13.77 4.95
N ASP A 68 -8.47 -14.40 5.75
CA ASP A 68 -8.48 -14.44 7.22
C ASP A 68 -7.53 -13.42 7.86
N ALA A 69 -6.96 -12.52 7.06
CA ALA A 69 -6.10 -11.42 7.46
C ALA A 69 -6.61 -10.08 6.90
N TYR A 70 -5.98 -8.99 7.28
CA TYR A 70 -6.28 -7.67 6.73
C TYR A 70 -5.78 -7.50 5.31
N GLY A 71 -4.62 -8.10 4.98
CA GLY A 71 -4.04 -8.11 3.65
C GLY A 71 -3.00 -9.20 3.45
N TYR A 72 -2.62 -9.39 2.18
CA TYR A 72 -1.52 -10.22 1.71
C TYR A 72 -0.91 -9.62 0.47
N ALA A 73 0.41 -9.71 0.34
CA ALA A 73 1.12 -9.45 -0.91
C ALA A 73 1.73 -10.74 -1.46
N SER A 74 1.48 -11.05 -2.72
CA SER A 74 2.02 -12.20 -3.43
C SER A 74 2.76 -11.80 -4.70
N VAL A 75 3.73 -12.63 -5.10
CA VAL A 75 4.37 -12.54 -6.41
C VAL A 75 3.56 -13.36 -7.40
N GLU A 76 3.15 -12.73 -8.51
CA GLU A 76 2.36 -13.39 -9.55
C GLU A 76 3.22 -13.81 -10.74
N ASP A 77 4.21 -12.99 -11.13
CA ASP A 77 5.07 -13.33 -12.26
C ASP A 77 6.44 -12.65 -12.17
N TYR A 78 7.36 -13.19 -12.96
CA TYR A 78 8.75 -12.80 -13.03
C TYR A 78 9.09 -12.33 -14.45
N ASN A 79 9.99 -11.37 -14.56
CA ASN A 79 10.51 -10.99 -15.87
C ASN A 79 11.50 -12.07 -16.41
N GLU A 80 11.94 -11.89 -17.65
CA GLU A 80 12.90 -12.78 -18.32
C GLU A 80 14.21 -13.00 -17.54
N SER A 81 14.56 -12.08 -16.66
CA SER A 81 15.76 -12.16 -15.79
C SER A 81 15.46 -12.85 -14.45
N GLY A 82 14.28 -13.44 -14.26
CA GLY A 82 13.87 -14.11 -13.03
C GLY A 82 13.67 -13.17 -11.84
N LYS A 83 13.37 -11.89 -12.08
CA LYS A 83 13.05 -10.92 -11.04
C LYS A 83 11.54 -10.70 -10.96
N PRO A 84 10.93 -10.72 -9.75
CA PRO A 84 9.50 -10.52 -9.59
C PRO A 84 9.10 -9.11 -10.06
N ARG A 85 8.04 -9.03 -10.87
CA ARG A 85 7.55 -7.77 -11.45
C ARG A 85 6.05 -7.64 -11.48
N GLU A 86 5.32 -8.72 -11.32
CA GLU A 86 3.87 -8.74 -11.19
C GLU A 86 3.48 -9.19 -9.78
N PHE A 87 2.57 -8.45 -9.16
CA PHE A 87 2.18 -8.65 -7.77
C PHE A 87 0.67 -8.54 -7.62
N GLU A 88 0.10 -9.34 -6.72
CA GLU A 88 -1.25 -9.15 -6.22
C GLU A 88 -1.21 -8.75 -4.75
N ILE A 89 -1.99 -7.73 -4.38
CA ILE A 89 -2.30 -7.38 -3.00
C ILE A 89 -3.76 -7.72 -2.78
N GLU A 90 -4.05 -8.64 -1.89
CA GLU A 90 -5.41 -8.86 -1.40
C GLU A 90 -5.64 -8.05 -0.12
N ILE A 91 -6.81 -7.39 -0.02
CA ILE A 91 -7.20 -6.62 1.17
C ILE A 91 -8.62 -7.03 1.55
N HIS A 92 -8.86 -7.25 2.84
CA HIS A 92 -10.20 -7.54 3.33
C HIS A 92 -11.09 -6.29 3.26
N PRO A 93 -12.24 -6.32 2.55
CA PRO A 93 -13.08 -5.14 2.35
C PRO A 93 -13.87 -4.71 3.58
N GLY A 94 -13.97 -5.55 4.60
CA GLY A 94 -14.73 -5.31 5.82
C GLY A 94 -14.01 -4.51 6.90
N ILE A 95 -12.76 -4.08 6.65
CA ILE A 95 -12.01 -3.19 7.55
C ILE A 95 -12.26 -1.73 7.18
N GLY A 96 -12.06 -0.81 8.11
CA GLY A 96 -12.25 0.62 7.89
C GLY A 96 -11.37 1.22 6.79
N GLY A 97 -11.79 2.32 6.20
CA GLY A 97 -11.06 2.94 5.09
C GLY A 97 -9.63 3.35 5.44
N TYR A 98 -9.38 3.82 6.66
CA TYR A 98 -8.02 4.08 7.17
C TYR A 98 -7.19 2.81 7.23
N ASP A 99 -7.79 1.73 7.72
CA ASP A 99 -7.14 0.43 7.86
C ASP A 99 -6.82 -0.17 6.51
N ILE A 100 -7.70 -0.02 5.53
CA ILE A 100 -7.42 -0.38 4.14
C ILE A 100 -6.18 0.36 3.62
N LEU A 101 -6.10 1.67 3.83
CA LEU A 101 -4.96 2.47 3.36
C LEU A 101 -3.67 2.16 4.12
N LYS A 102 -3.77 1.86 5.41
CA LYS A 102 -2.64 1.46 6.26
C LYS A 102 -2.15 0.05 5.88
N THR A 103 -3.08 -0.91 5.73
CA THR A 103 -2.76 -2.26 5.22
C THR A 103 -2.11 -2.19 3.85
N LEU A 104 -2.64 -1.35 2.95
CA LEU A 104 -2.02 -1.16 1.64
C LEU A 104 -0.57 -0.63 1.75
N ALA A 105 -0.27 0.23 2.73
CA ALA A 105 1.10 0.67 2.98
C ALA A 105 1.99 -0.49 3.42
N HIS A 106 1.50 -1.34 4.34
CA HIS A 106 2.17 -2.56 4.79
C HIS A 106 2.50 -3.50 3.63
N GLU A 107 1.50 -3.86 2.83
CA GLU A 107 1.67 -4.77 1.68
C GLU A 107 2.60 -4.20 0.60
N MET A 108 2.62 -2.88 0.42
CA MET A 108 3.57 -2.23 -0.49
C MET A 108 5.01 -2.33 0.00
N VAL A 109 5.26 -2.44 1.31
CA VAL A 109 6.60 -2.73 1.84
C VAL A 109 7.02 -4.15 1.46
N HIS A 110 6.12 -5.14 1.54
CA HIS A 110 6.42 -6.50 1.07
C HIS A 110 6.75 -6.53 -0.43
N ILE A 111 6.01 -5.81 -1.27
CA ILE A 111 6.36 -5.67 -2.69
C ILE A 111 7.79 -5.10 -2.83
N LYS A 112 8.14 -4.05 -2.08
CA LYS A 112 9.50 -3.49 -2.09
C LYS A 112 10.54 -4.54 -1.72
N GLN A 113 10.28 -5.34 -0.70
CA GLN A 113 11.20 -6.40 -0.26
C GLN A 113 11.42 -7.45 -1.36
N TYR A 114 10.39 -7.85 -2.08
CA TYR A 114 10.48 -8.74 -3.24
C TYR A 114 11.22 -8.09 -4.42
N VAL A 115 10.88 -6.85 -4.76
CA VAL A 115 11.48 -6.10 -5.87
C VAL A 115 13.00 -5.94 -5.71
N TYR A 116 13.45 -5.69 -4.48
CA TYR A 116 14.87 -5.56 -4.16
C TYR A 116 15.55 -6.91 -3.85
N GLY A 117 14.81 -8.00 -3.80
CA GLY A 117 15.32 -9.33 -3.47
C GLY A 117 15.79 -9.43 -2.02
N GLU A 118 15.23 -8.62 -1.14
CA GLU A 118 15.51 -8.68 0.30
C GLU A 118 14.95 -9.95 0.91
N THR A 119 13.82 -10.43 0.41
CA THR A 119 13.24 -11.75 0.71
C THR A 119 12.85 -12.49 -0.57
N ASN A 120 12.35 -13.71 -0.42
CA ASN A 120 11.76 -14.53 -1.48
C ASN A 120 10.39 -15.05 -1.04
N GLU A 121 9.57 -15.55 -1.96
CA GLU A 121 8.22 -16.08 -1.68
C GLU A 121 8.19 -17.15 -0.58
N LYS A 122 9.25 -17.94 -0.45
CA LYS A 122 9.35 -18.99 0.57
C LYS A 122 9.83 -18.48 1.93
N LEU A 123 10.10 -17.18 2.06
CA LEU A 123 10.62 -16.54 3.26
C LEU A 123 11.85 -17.26 3.86
N THR A 124 12.68 -17.86 3.00
CA THR A 124 13.88 -18.61 3.41
C THR A 124 15.14 -17.76 3.45
N ARG A 125 15.01 -16.49 3.13
CA ARG A 125 16.11 -15.54 3.02
C ARG A 125 15.66 -14.13 3.42
N TRP A 126 16.51 -13.42 4.14
CA TRP A 126 16.36 -12.01 4.44
C TRP A 126 17.66 -11.25 4.26
N LYS A 127 17.69 -10.27 3.34
CA LYS A 127 18.86 -9.41 3.05
C LYS A 127 20.16 -10.23 2.87
N GLY A 128 20.05 -11.34 2.13
CA GLY A 128 21.17 -12.23 1.82
C GLY A 128 21.45 -13.31 2.88
N GLN A 129 20.87 -13.23 4.06
CA GLN A 129 21.02 -14.25 5.12
C GLN A 129 19.93 -15.31 5.01
N ARG A 130 20.27 -16.56 5.32
CA ARG A 130 19.29 -17.64 5.41
C ARG A 130 18.46 -17.49 6.67
N VAL A 131 17.16 -17.64 6.53
CA VAL A 131 16.17 -17.56 7.62
C VAL A 131 15.26 -18.77 7.52
N ASP A 132 14.80 -19.27 8.65
CA ASP A 132 13.76 -20.28 8.74
C ASP A 132 12.51 -19.63 9.35
N ALA A 133 11.58 -19.22 8.49
CA ALA A 133 10.37 -18.52 8.88
C ALA A 133 9.50 -19.34 9.85
N ASP A 134 9.49 -20.68 9.71
CA ASP A 134 8.65 -21.57 10.52
C ASP A 134 9.09 -21.63 11.99
N THR A 135 10.32 -21.19 12.26
CA THR A 135 10.88 -21.18 13.63
C THR A 135 10.80 -19.80 14.32
N ILE A 136 10.32 -18.78 13.61
CA ILE A 136 10.30 -17.40 14.08
C ILE A 136 8.85 -16.95 14.25
N ASP A 137 8.50 -16.46 15.44
CA ASP A 137 7.21 -15.83 15.69
C ASP A 137 6.96 -14.68 14.71
N TYR A 138 5.71 -14.57 14.22
CA TYR A 138 5.32 -13.58 13.21
C TYR A 138 5.82 -12.16 13.54
N TRP A 139 5.60 -11.71 14.78
CA TRP A 139 5.92 -10.35 15.21
C TRP A 139 7.42 -10.02 15.28
N VAL A 140 8.28 -11.05 15.25
CA VAL A 140 9.74 -10.88 15.23
C VAL A 140 10.37 -11.32 13.91
N GLN A 141 9.56 -11.67 12.91
CA GLN A 141 10.04 -11.89 11.56
C GLN A 141 10.58 -10.58 10.98
N PRO A 142 11.80 -10.55 10.47
CA PRO A 142 12.47 -9.29 10.13
C PRO A 142 11.79 -8.51 8.98
N TRP A 143 11.09 -9.18 8.06
CA TRP A 143 10.30 -8.54 7.02
C TRP A 143 9.03 -7.89 7.57
N GLU A 144 8.40 -8.51 8.59
CA GLU A 144 7.24 -7.95 9.27
C GLU A 144 7.61 -6.74 10.13
N ILE A 145 8.74 -6.83 10.88
CA ILE A 145 9.27 -5.69 11.64
C ILE A 145 9.50 -4.49 10.70
N GLU A 146 10.09 -4.73 9.53
CA GLU A 146 10.29 -3.66 8.56
C GLU A 146 8.96 -3.13 8.02
N ALA A 147 8.01 -4.00 7.67
CA ALA A 147 6.70 -3.62 7.14
C ALA A 147 5.91 -2.80 8.16
N HIS A 148 5.78 -3.26 9.40
CA HIS A 148 5.14 -2.52 10.48
C HIS A 148 5.86 -1.21 10.82
N GLY A 149 7.19 -1.18 10.73
CA GLY A 149 7.98 0.03 10.95
C GLY A 149 7.70 1.14 9.93
N PHE A 150 7.45 0.78 8.67
CA PHE A 150 7.18 1.75 7.60
C PHE A 150 5.71 2.12 7.46
N GLU A 151 4.77 1.20 7.71
CA GLU A 151 3.35 1.39 7.41
C GLU A 151 2.75 2.66 8.02
N ALA A 152 3.03 2.92 9.31
CA ALA A 152 2.48 4.08 10.01
C ALA A 152 3.02 5.41 9.44
N GLY A 153 4.32 5.47 9.13
CA GLY A 153 4.96 6.64 8.54
C GLY A 153 4.46 6.92 7.13
N LEU A 154 4.36 5.88 6.29
CA LEU A 154 3.84 5.98 4.92
C LEU A 154 2.38 6.43 4.92
N PHE A 155 1.55 5.81 5.74
CA PHE A 155 0.14 6.18 5.86
C PHE A 155 -0.01 7.62 6.33
N THR A 156 0.69 8.03 7.41
CA THR A 156 0.63 9.40 7.94
C THR A 156 1.04 10.43 6.88
N LYS A 157 2.13 10.17 6.16
CA LYS A 157 2.63 11.04 5.09
C LYS A 157 1.60 11.21 3.96
N PHE A 158 0.98 10.11 3.54
CA PHE A 158 -0.10 10.11 2.56
C PHE A 158 -1.34 10.87 3.09
N ALA A 159 -1.74 10.60 4.33
CA ALA A 159 -2.89 11.23 4.98
C ALA A 159 -2.72 12.76 5.08
N ILE A 160 -1.51 13.23 5.40
CA ILE A 160 -1.17 14.66 5.40
C ILE A 160 -1.30 15.24 3.98
N GLN A 161 -0.71 14.58 2.99
CA GLN A 161 -0.72 15.05 1.60
C GLN A 161 -2.15 15.14 1.04
N GLU A 162 -2.99 14.17 1.31
CA GLU A 162 -4.38 14.09 0.84
C GLU A 162 -5.37 14.81 1.75
N LYS A 163 -4.91 15.33 2.89
CA LYS A 163 -5.75 15.99 3.92
C LYS A 163 -6.91 15.10 4.35
N LEU A 164 -6.62 13.83 4.60
CA LEU A 164 -7.67 12.84 4.83
C LEU A 164 -8.58 13.18 6.00
N TRP A 165 -8.07 13.81 7.07
CA TRP A 165 -8.88 14.25 8.20
C TRP A 165 -9.89 15.34 7.82
N GLU A 166 -9.58 16.28 6.92
CA GLU A 166 -10.55 17.27 6.46
C GLU A 166 -11.70 16.64 5.69
N ILE A 167 -11.41 15.54 4.97
CA ILE A 167 -12.39 14.81 4.17
C ILE A 167 -13.27 13.94 5.06
N PHE A 168 -12.70 13.33 6.10
CA PHE A 168 -13.37 12.38 6.96
C PHE A 168 -14.00 13.02 8.21
N GLU A 169 -13.48 14.15 8.71
CA GLU A 169 -14.17 14.96 9.73
C GLU A 169 -15.46 15.57 9.20
N GLY A 170 -15.54 15.89 7.90
CA GLY A 170 -16.78 16.33 7.25
C GLY A 170 -17.83 15.23 7.08
N VAL A 171 -17.47 13.96 7.32
CA VAL A 171 -18.34 12.77 7.24
C VAL A 171 -18.83 12.33 8.64
N ASN A 172 -18.74 13.12 9.67
CA ASN A 172 -19.55 13.00 10.89
C ASN A 172 -21.02 13.30 10.57
N ASN A 173 -21.54 12.65 9.53
CA ASN A 173 -22.94 12.55 9.25
C ASN A 173 -23.46 11.38 10.11
N PRO A 174 -24.35 11.61 11.08
CA PRO A 174 -24.89 10.54 11.92
C PRO A 174 -25.63 9.44 11.14
N ASP A 175 -25.87 9.65 9.85
CA ASP A 175 -26.52 8.70 8.93
C ASP A 175 -25.51 7.95 8.01
N SER A 176 -24.19 8.11 8.17
CA SER A 176 -23.23 7.33 7.42
C SER A 176 -22.80 6.09 8.22
N ASP A 177 -23.14 4.90 7.74
CA ASP A 177 -22.74 3.60 8.30
C ASP A 177 -21.23 3.31 8.22
N ILE A 178 -20.41 4.33 7.97
CA ILE A 178 -18.95 4.22 7.90
C ILE A 178 -18.36 4.81 9.17
N GLU A 179 -18.29 4.00 10.20
CA GLU A 179 -17.54 4.30 11.42
C GLU A 179 -16.03 4.26 11.10
N MET A 180 -15.47 5.42 10.73
CA MET A 180 -14.05 5.54 10.39
C MET A 180 -13.23 5.91 11.63
N LEU A 181 -13.30 5.08 12.67
CA LEU A 181 -12.40 5.17 13.81
C LEU A 181 -11.09 4.43 13.49
N PRO A 182 -9.93 4.96 13.91
CA PRO A 182 -8.68 4.20 13.85
C PRO A 182 -8.84 2.88 14.63
N LEU A 183 -8.30 1.78 14.11
CA LEU A 183 -8.30 0.50 14.81
C LEU A 183 -7.76 0.66 16.22
N GLY A 184 -8.48 0.15 17.20
CA GLY A 184 -8.10 0.18 18.61
C GLY A 184 -8.49 1.45 19.37
N TRP A 185 -9.21 2.39 18.75
CA TRP A 185 -9.74 3.56 19.45
C TRP A 185 -11.23 3.38 19.71
N LYS A 186 -11.62 3.34 20.98
CA LYS A 186 -13.02 3.37 21.40
C LYS A 186 -13.33 4.75 21.95
N LYS A 187 -14.49 5.28 21.63
CA LYS A 187 -15.00 6.49 22.23
C LYS A 187 -15.39 6.18 23.68
N ASN A 188 -14.66 6.69 24.65
CA ASN A 188 -14.79 6.32 26.07
C ASN A 188 -15.78 7.14 26.86
N ASP A 189 -16.19 8.31 26.35
CA ASP A 189 -17.09 9.18 27.06
C ASP A 189 -17.91 10.09 26.15
N GLU A 190 -18.91 10.73 26.73
CA GLU A 190 -19.75 11.71 26.06
C GLU A 190 -19.00 13.01 25.66
N GLN A 191 -17.75 13.17 26.09
CA GLN A 191 -16.90 14.34 25.80
C GLN A 191 -15.94 14.11 24.63
N GLY A 192 -15.95 12.93 23.99
CA GLY A 192 -15.21 12.64 22.78
C GLY A 192 -13.73 12.25 22.98
N HIS A 193 -13.34 11.87 24.20
CA HIS A 193 -12.03 11.29 24.44
C HIS A 193 -11.89 9.90 23.84
N PHE A 194 -10.74 9.60 23.25
CA PHE A 194 -10.43 8.32 22.63
C PHE A 194 -9.31 7.65 23.43
N GLU A 195 -9.50 6.36 23.74
CA GLU A 195 -8.44 5.53 24.31
C GLU A 195 -8.05 4.42 23.32
N GLN A 196 -6.76 4.15 23.25
CA GLN A 196 -6.23 3.04 22.48
C GLN A 196 -6.58 1.74 23.21
N GLY A 197 -7.43 0.92 22.60
CA GLY A 197 -7.77 -0.39 23.13
C GLY A 197 -6.55 -1.28 23.22
N LEU A 198 -6.29 -1.84 24.42
CA LEU A 198 -5.32 -2.90 24.58
C LEU A 198 -5.80 -4.14 23.80
N TRP A 199 -4.93 -4.70 22.99
CA TRP A 199 -5.17 -5.96 22.30
C TRP A 199 -5.26 -7.06 23.37
N GLU A 200 -6.46 -7.55 23.66
CA GLU A 200 -6.64 -8.79 24.40
C GLU A 200 -6.36 -9.94 23.43
N HIS A 201 -5.24 -10.60 23.66
CA HIS A 201 -4.90 -11.86 23.02
C HIS A 201 -5.85 -12.94 23.55
N THR A 202 -6.69 -13.49 22.67
CA THR A 202 -7.33 -14.80 22.86
C THR A 202 -6.84 -15.74 21.77
#